data_f14fae974dfa5650491af2cccfcc7f48
#
_entry.id   f14fae974dfa5650491af2cccfcc7f48
#
_cell.length_a   1.000
_cell.length_b   1.000
_cell.length_c   1.000
_cell.angle_alpha   90.00
_cell.angle_beta   90.00
_cell.angle_gamma   90.00
#
_symmetry.space_group_name_H-M   'P 1'
#
loop_
_entity.id
_entity.type
_entity.pdbx_description
1 polymer ?
#
loop_
_entity_poly.entity_id
_entity_poly.type
_entity_poly.pdbx_seq_one_letter_code
_entity_poly.pdbx_strand_id
1 'polypeptide(L)'
;YGHDLALRVETENRENPELPSVSDIWATANLNEREVFDFYGIRFINHPDMRRLFLRNDWIGYPLRKDYDADEKINPIRLESESSPDATPTLELTKEGTIEARENVIFEDDEYVVNIGPQHPATHGVLRFRVSLEGEIVKKVDVNCGYIHRGIEKMCETLTYPQTLALTDRLDYLSAHMNRHALCMCIEEAMGLEIPERAKYIRTIMDELTRIASHLLFWSTFCMDLGALTAFFYGFRDREKILDMFEETCGGRLIQNYNCIGGVMADIHPNLITRIKDFIRYLPPMLKEYHGVFTGNIIARQRMKDIGILSLEDAISYGVTGPSGRASGWKCDIRKIHPYGVYDKVDFKEITYNHGDTFNRY
;
A
#
# COMPACT_ATOMS: atom_id res chain seq x y z
N TYR A 1 -10.83 -19.04 4.55
CA TYR A 1 -11.96 -19.96 4.49
C TYR A 1 -12.15 -20.63 3.12
N GLY A 2 -11.43 -20.20 2.06
CA GLY A 2 -11.46 -20.85 0.73
C GLY A 2 -12.74 -20.62 -0.08
N HIS A 3 -13.55 -19.63 0.29
CA HIS A 3 -14.73 -19.22 -0.46
C HIS A 3 -14.75 -17.71 -0.67
N ASP A 4 -14.95 -17.30 -1.92
CA ASP A 4 -15.14 -15.91 -2.28
C ASP A 4 -16.65 -15.63 -2.36
N LEU A 5 -17.11 -14.56 -1.74
CA LEU A 5 -18.49 -14.08 -1.80
C LEU A 5 -18.49 -12.64 -2.31
N ALA A 6 -19.03 -12.46 -3.50
CA ALA A 6 -19.26 -11.12 -4.05
C ALA A 6 -20.70 -10.67 -3.75
N LEU A 7 -20.82 -9.54 -3.05
CA LEU A 7 -22.09 -8.88 -2.79
C LEU A 7 -22.20 -7.64 -3.66
N ARG A 8 -23.30 -7.51 -4.38
CA ARG A 8 -23.65 -6.31 -5.13
C ARG A 8 -24.81 -5.60 -4.45
N VAL A 9 -24.58 -4.30 -4.16
CA VAL A 9 -25.60 -3.44 -3.55
C VAL A 9 -25.83 -2.24 -4.45
N GLU A 10 -27.07 -1.82 -4.59
CA GLU A 10 -27.49 -0.66 -5.36
C GLU A 10 -28.12 0.38 -4.44
N THR A 11 -27.85 1.66 -4.69
CA THR A 11 -28.49 2.76 -3.96
C THR A 11 -29.76 3.20 -4.68
N GLU A 12 -30.78 3.55 -3.93
CA GLU A 12 -32.08 4.00 -4.49
C GLU A 12 -31.99 5.43 -5.03
N ASN A 13 -31.14 6.28 -4.43
CA ASN A 13 -31.02 7.68 -4.76
C ASN A 13 -29.61 8.01 -5.27
N ARG A 14 -29.52 8.50 -6.50
CA ARG A 14 -28.24 8.88 -7.11
C ARG A 14 -27.68 10.22 -6.59
N GLU A 15 -28.54 11.14 -6.20
CA GLU A 15 -28.11 12.48 -5.75
C GLU A 15 -27.56 12.41 -4.33
N ASN A 16 -28.22 11.65 -3.46
CA ASN A 16 -27.80 11.40 -2.09
C ASN A 16 -27.74 9.88 -1.83
N PRO A 17 -26.71 9.20 -2.36
CA PRO A 17 -26.60 7.76 -2.23
C PRO A 17 -26.16 7.37 -0.81
N GLU A 18 -26.91 6.49 -0.18
CA GLU A 18 -26.65 6.03 1.19
C GLU A 18 -26.66 4.49 1.25
N LEU A 19 -25.76 3.91 2.02
CA LEU A 19 -25.64 2.47 2.26
C LEU A 19 -25.31 2.23 3.76
N PRO A 20 -25.68 1.09 4.33
CA PRO A 20 -25.19 0.70 5.65
C PRO A 20 -23.67 0.49 5.63
N SER A 21 -22.98 0.94 6.69
CA SER A 21 -21.56 0.63 6.88
C SER A 21 -21.39 -0.85 7.31
N VAL A 22 -20.27 -1.45 6.92
CA VAL A 22 -19.83 -2.77 7.40
C VAL A 22 -18.53 -2.67 8.21
N SER A 23 -18.16 -1.46 8.63
CA SER A 23 -16.96 -1.20 9.42
C SER A 23 -17.01 -1.78 10.84
N ASP A 24 -18.18 -2.12 11.34
CA ASP A 24 -18.41 -2.87 12.59
C ASP A 24 -18.07 -4.36 12.46
N ILE A 25 -18.08 -4.89 11.22
CA ILE A 25 -17.74 -6.29 10.94
C ILE A 25 -16.24 -6.40 10.58
N TRP A 26 -15.74 -5.48 9.73
CA TRP A 26 -14.35 -5.43 9.27
C TRP A 26 -13.77 -4.04 9.44
N ALA A 27 -12.73 -3.90 10.24
CA ALA A 27 -12.06 -2.62 10.46
C ALA A 27 -11.47 -2.01 9.17
N THR A 28 -11.05 -2.85 8.20
CA THR A 28 -10.57 -2.38 6.89
C THR A 28 -11.65 -1.61 6.11
N ALA A 29 -12.93 -1.90 6.32
CA ALA A 29 -14.03 -1.22 5.65
C ALA A 29 -14.06 0.28 5.97
N ASN A 30 -13.59 0.70 7.15
CA ASN A 30 -13.53 2.12 7.51
C ASN A 30 -12.84 2.97 6.43
N LEU A 31 -11.62 2.61 6.05
CA LEU A 31 -10.87 3.37 5.05
C LEU A 31 -11.43 3.20 3.63
N ASN A 32 -11.88 1.99 3.28
CA ASN A 32 -12.45 1.72 1.96
C ASN A 32 -13.78 2.46 1.74
N GLU A 33 -14.63 2.52 2.74
CA GLU A 33 -15.90 3.27 2.67
C GLU A 33 -15.65 4.78 2.59
N ARG A 34 -14.65 5.29 3.30
CA ARG A 34 -14.22 6.69 3.16
C ARG A 34 -13.68 7.02 1.77
N GLU A 35 -12.94 6.10 1.14
CA GLU A 35 -12.47 6.25 -0.23
C GLU A 35 -13.66 6.29 -1.21
N VAL A 36 -14.62 5.39 -1.06
CA VAL A 36 -15.85 5.39 -1.88
C VAL A 36 -16.65 6.67 -1.68
N PHE A 37 -16.78 7.15 -0.45
CA PHE A 37 -17.40 8.45 -0.19
C PHE A 37 -16.63 9.57 -0.87
N ASP A 38 -15.32 9.61 -0.74
CA ASP A 38 -14.47 10.68 -1.23
C ASP A 38 -14.54 10.85 -2.75
N PHE A 39 -14.60 9.74 -3.49
CA PHE A 39 -14.60 9.77 -4.96
C PHE A 39 -15.97 9.65 -5.63
N TYR A 40 -16.96 9.03 -4.97
CA TYR A 40 -18.29 8.77 -5.55
C TYR A 40 -19.44 9.43 -4.79
N GLY A 41 -19.22 9.88 -3.56
CA GLY A 41 -20.24 10.54 -2.74
C GLY A 41 -21.21 9.59 -2.07
N ILE A 42 -20.93 8.31 -2.00
CA ILE A 42 -21.77 7.35 -1.29
C ILE A 42 -21.51 7.47 0.21
N ARG A 43 -22.54 7.80 0.98
CA ARG A 43 -22.45 7.94 2.43
C ARG A 43 -22.80 6.63 3.10
N PHE A 44 -22.02 6.26 4.12
CA PHE A 44 -22.22 5.02 4.86
C PHE A 44 -22.81 5.31 6.24
N ILE A 45 -24.04 4.81 6.46
CA ILE A 45 -24.79 4.99 7.70
C ILE A 45 -24.12 4.17 8.80
N ASN A 46 -23.98 4.74 9.99
CA ASN A 46 -23.28 4.17 11.15
C ASN A 46 -21.75 4.01 10.94
N HIS A 47 -21.17 4.66 9.94
CA HIS A 47 -19.72 4.70 9.80
C HIS A 47 -19.11 5.56 10.92
N PRO A 48 -18.06 5.09 11.62
CA PRO A 48 -17.49 5.81 12.77
C PRO A 48 -16.78 7.12 12.44
N ASP A 49 -16.32 7.30 11.18
CA ASP A 49 -15.55 8.47 10.76
C ASP A 49 -15.72 8.73 9.25
N MET A 50 -16.78 9.45 8.85
CA MET A 50 -17.15 9.65 7.44
C MET A 50 -16.48 10.88 6.81
N ARG A 51 -15.22 11.14 7.11
CA ARG A 51 -14.43 12.24 6.51
C ARG A 51 -13.81 11.82 5.17
N ARG A 52 -13.51 12.82 4.31
CA ARG A 52 -12.69 12.59 3.12
C ARG A 52 -11.34 11.96 3.48
N LEU A 53 -10.79 11.15 2.60
CA LEU A 53 -9.55 10.41 2.84
C LEU A 53 -8.37 11.00 2.05
N PHE A 54 -8.54 11.19 0.75
CA PHE A 54 -7.48 11.61 -0.19
C PHE A 54 -7.64 13.05 -0.67
N LEU A 55 -8.89 13.49 -0.90
CA LEU A 55 -9.16 14.84 -1.37
C LEU A 55 -9.20 15.82 -0.21
N ARG A 56 -8.98 17.09 -0.52
CA ARG A 56 -9.14 18.17 0.46
C ARG A 56 -10.61 18.31 0.87
N ASN A 57 -10.85 18.73 2.09
CA ASN A 57 -12.23 18.88 2.60
C ASN A 57 -13.05 19.93 1.83
N ASP A 58 -12.38 20.92 1.23
CA ASP A 58 -12.99 21.96 0.39
C ASP A 58 -13.18 21.54 -1.08
N TRP A 59 -12.89 20.29 -1.43
CA TRP A 59 -13.09 19.79 -2.79
C TRP A 59 -14.58 19.73 -3.14
N ILE A 60 -14.94 20.26 -4.32
CA ILE A 60 -16.32 20.33 -4.78
C ILE A 60 -16.67 19.11 -5.63
N GLY A 61 -17.66 18.32 -5.19
CA GLY A 61 -18.16 17.15 -5.89
C GLY A 61 -17.29 15.89 -5.71
N TYR A 62 -17.48 14.93 -6.61
CA TYR A 62 -16.94 13.57 -6.51
C TYR A 62 -16.33 13.15 -7.85
N PRO A 63 -14.99 13.16 -7.98
CA PRO A 63 -14.32 13.17 -9.30
C PRO A 63 -14.43 11.88 -10.10
N LEU A 64 -14.71 10.72 -9.49
CA LEU A 64 -14.87 9.47 -10.23
C LEU A 64 -16.30 9.19 -10.70
N ARG A 65 -17.26 10.05 -10.35
CA ARG A 65 -18.60 9.99 -10.95
C ARG A 65 -18.52 10.34 -12.43
N LYS A 66 -19.32 9.65 -13.26
CA LYS A 66 -19.35 9.87 -14.71
C LYS A 66 -19.96 11.21 -15.14
N ASP A 67 -20.76 11.81 -14.26
CA ASP A 67 -21.39 13.13 -14.43
C ASP A 67 -20.55 14.27 -13.81
N TYR A 68 -19.32 13.99 -13.37
CA TYR A 68 -18.42 15.00 -12.83
C TYR A 68 -17.76 15.79 -13.94
N ASP A 69 -18.01 17.11 -13.95
CA ASP A 69 -17.35 18.06 -14.83
C ASP A 69 -16.20 18.76 -14.09
N ALA A 70 -14.97 18.44 -14.51
CA ALA A 70 -13.77 18.97 -13.90
C ALA A 70 -13.56 20.46 -14.26
N ASP A 71 -13.90 20.88 -15.47
CA ASP A 71 -13.60 22.22 -15.98
C ASP A 71 -14.40 23.30 -15.25
N GLU A 72 -15.63 22.98 -14.85
CA GLU A 72 -16.44 23.90 -14.06
C GLU A 72 -16.08 23.94 -12.56
N LYS A 73 -15.41 22.91 -12.05
CA LYS A 73 -15.22 22.68 -10.61
C LYS A 73 -13.78 22.79 -10.13
N ILE A 74 -12.83 22.97 -11.03
CA ILE A 74 -11.44 23.26 -10.66
C ILE A 74 -11.37 24.69 -10.09
N ASN A 75 -11.51 24.80 -8.78
CA ASN A 75 -11.17 26.03 -8.10
C ASN A 75 -9.65 26.13 -7.98
N PRO A 76 -9.06 27.31 -8.24
CA PRO A 76 -7.67 27.55 -7.92
C PRO A 76 -7.45 27.26 -6.43
N ILE A 77 -6.26 26.74 -6.11
CA ILE A 77 -5.86 26.40 -4.74
C ILE A 77 -6.16 27.60 -3.84
N ARG A 78 -7.12 27.46 -2.94
CA ARG A 78 -7.33 28.45 -1.89
C ARG A 78 -6.18 28.31 -0.90
N LEU A 79 -5.49 29.41 -0.63
CA LEU A 79 -4.38 29.43 0.34
C LEU A 79 -4.89 29.27 1.78
N GLU A 80 -6.16 29.60 2.02
CA GLU A 80 -6.83 29.47 3.30
C GLU A 80 -8.06 28.59 3.11
N SER A 81 -8.07 27.40 3.70
CA SER A 81 -9.25 26.55 3.81
C SER A 81 -9.93 26.87 5.14
N GLU A 82 -11.12 27.40 5.09
CA GLU A 82 -11.97 27.60 6.28
C GLU A 82 -12.57 26.27 6.77
N SER A 83 -12.45 25.20 6.01
CA SER A 83 -13.00 23.91 6.38
C SER A 83 -12.08 23.18 7.35
N SER A 84 -12.58 22.90 8.55
CA SER A 84 -11.95 21.99 9.48
C SER A 84 -11.79 20.60 8.83
N PRO A 85 -10.67 19.89 9.06
CA PRO A 85 -10.55 18.48 8.68
C PRO A 85 -11.69 17.59 9.20
N ASP A 86 -12.35 18.04 10.25
CA ASP A 86 -13.40 17.32 10.98
C ASP A 86 -14.83 17.74 10.54
N ALA A 87 -14.95 18.55 9.47
CA ALA A 87 -16.20 19.16 9.06
C ALA A 87 -17.24 18.21 8.40
N THR A 88 -16.86 16.98 8.03
CA THR A 88 -17.82 16.04 7.46
C THR A 88 -18.51 15.27 8.57
N PRO A 89 -19.83 15.44 8.77
CA PRO A 89 -20.53 14.76 9.84
C PRO A 89 -20.71 13.25 9.54
N THR A 90 -20.65 12.42 10.58
CA THR A 90 -21.08 11.04 10.54
C THR A 90 -22.61 10.96 10.52
N LEU A 91 -23.16 10.01 9.76
CA LEU A 91 -24.59 9.72 9.76
C LEU A 91 -24.87 8.54 10.69
N GLU A 92 -25.70 8.76 11.68
CA GLU A 92 -26.14 7.73 12.63
C GLU A 92 -27.62 7.41 12.42
N LEU A 93 -27.97 6.13 12.39
CA LEU A 93 -29.36 5.67 12.42
C LEU A 93 -29.82 5.65 13.89
N THR A 94 -30.79 6.48 14.21
CA THR A 94 -31.38 6.51 15.55
C THR A 94 -32.24 5.28 15.83
N LYS A 95 -32.54 5.03 17.11
CA LYS A 95 -33.46 3.95 17.50
C LYS A 95 -34.86 4.12 16.93
N GLU A 96 -35.22 5.33 16.54
CA GLU A 96 -36.51 5.71 15.96
C GLU A 96 -36.54 5.54 14.44
N GLY A 97 -35.42 5.13 13.81
CA GLY A 97 -35.31 4.90 12.37
C GLY A 97 -35.03 6.16 11.55
N THR A 98 -34.66 7.26 12.20
CA THR A 98 -34.25 8.52 11.53
C THR A 98 -32.73 8.58 11.41
N ILE A 99 -32.23 9.23 10.35
CA ILE A 99 -30.80 9.47 10.15
C ILE A 99 -30.46 10.86 10.70
N GLU A 100 -29.55 10.91 11.66
CA GLU A 100 -29.05 12.15 12.25
C GLU A 100 -27.57 12.35 11.94
N ALA A 101 -27.17 13.61 11.76
CA ALA A 101 -25.79 14.01 11.54
C ALA A 101 -25.11 14.31 12.87
N ARG A 102 -23.96 13.67 13.13
CA ARG A 102 -23.13 13.90 14.30
C ARG A 102 -21.78 14.48 13.88
N GLU A 103 -21.30 15.48 14.59
CA GLU A 103 -19.95 16.03 14.39
C GLU A 103 -18.88 15.03 14.80
N ASN A 104 -17.82 14.94 14.00
CA ASN A 104 -16.64 14.15 14.29
C ASN A 104 -15.62 14.98 15.06
N VAL A 105 -15.43 14.68 16.33
CA VAL A 105 -14.36 15.27 17.16
C VAL A 105 -13.24 14.24 17.31
N ILE A 106 -12.08 14.51 16.70
CA ILE A 106 -10.91 13.62 16.77
C ILE A 106 -10.05 13.96 17.97
N PHE A 107 -9.82 15.23 18.18
CA PHE A 107 -9.01 15.76 19.29
C PHE A 107 -9.85 16.73 20.10
N GLU A 108 -9.73 16.64 21.41
CA GLU A 108 -10.34 17.60 22.34
C GLU A 108 -9.54 18.90 22.36
N ASP A 109 -10.16 20.00 22.77
CA ASP A 109 -9.54 21.33 22.77
C ASP A 109 -8.31 21.45 23.69
N ASP A 110 -8.21 20.61 24.71
CA ASP A 110 -7.12 20.55 25.67
C ASP A 110 -6.00 19.56 25.32
N GLU A 111 -6.15 18.80 24.23
CA GLU A 111 -5.15 17.85 23.78
C GLU A 111 -3.94 18.54 23.13
N TYR A 112 -2.73 18.14 23.50
CA TYR A 112 -1.53 18.59 22.81
C TYR A 112 -1.30 17.80 21.53
N VAL A 113 -1.59 18.42 20.38
CA VAL A 113 -1.51 17.78 19.07
C VAL A 113 -0.29 18.26 18.29
N VAL A 114 0.54 17.30 17.86
CA VAL A 114 1.74 17.54 17.04
C VAL A 114 1.52 17.00 15.63
N ASN A 115 1.98 17.75 14.60
CA ASN A 115 2.00 17.29 13.23
C ASN A 115 3.35 16.66 12.89
N ILE A 116 3.34 15.41 12.39
CA ILE A 116 4.49 14.71 11.83
C ILE A 116 4.24 14.57 10.33
N GLY A 117 5.02 15.26 9.51
CA GLY A 117 4.77 15.36 8.06
C GLY A 117 3.89 16.59 7.71
N PRO A 118 3.54 16.76 6.40
CA PRO A 118 3.72 15.86 5.26
C PRO A 118 5.16 15.69 4.78
N GLN A 119 6.08 16.53 5.17
CA GLN A 119 7.51 16.40 4.84
C GLN A 119 8.29 16.15 6.15
N HIS A 120 8.56 14.90 6.43
CA HIS A 120 9.30 14.47 7.62
C HIS A 120 10.12 13.21 7.31
N PRO A 121 11.39 13.11 7.75
CA PRO A 121 12.22 11.93 7.46
C PRO A 121 11.62 10.60 7.90
N ALA A 122 10.93 10.57 9.04
CA ALA A 122 10.33 9.35 9.59
C ALA A 122 9.14 8.79 8.80
N THR A 123 8.55 9.56 7.88
CA THR A 123 7.40 9.10 7.07
C THR A 123 7.83 8.46 5.76
N HIS A 124 9.11 8.54 5.39
CA HIS A 124 9.68 8.00 4.14
C HIS A 124 8.95 8.42 2.86
N GLY A 125 8.19 9.49 2.91
CA GLY A 125 7.37 10.00 1.82
C GLY A 125 6.47 11.13 2.31
N VAL A 126 5.39 11.40 1.57
CA VAL A 126 4.51 12.53 1.86
C VAL A 126 3.25 12.04 2.59
N LEU A 127 3.38 11.82 3.87
CA LEU A 127 2.32 11.36 4.77
C LEU A 127 2.30 12.28 6.01
N ARG A 128 1.12 12.63 6.48
CA ARG A 128 0.94 13.44 7.68
C ARG A 128 0.23 12.64 8.76
N PHE A 129 0.81 12.66 9.96
CA PHE A 129 0.15 12.22 11.16
C PHE A 129 -0.14 13.42 12.06
N ARG A 130 -1.39 13.54 12.52
CA ARG A 130 -1.73 14.36 13.67
C ARG A 130 -1.70 13.46 14.90
N VAL A 131 -0.86 13.77 15.84
CA VAL A 131 -0.60 12.90 17.00
C VAL A 131 -0.90 13.66 18.29
N SER A 132 -1.84 13.15 19.07
CA SER A 132 -2.08 13.63 20.43
C SER A 132 -1.11 12.97 21.40
N LEU A 133 -0.42 13.79 22.20
CA LEU A 133 0.64 13.37 23.10
C LEU A 133 0.32 13.73 24.56
N GLU A 134 0.64 12.81 25.47
CA GLU A 134 0.74 13.07 26.89
C GLU A 134 2.20 12.87 27.33
N GLY A 135 2.95 13.98 27.40
CA GLY A 135 4.40 13.93 27.48
C GLY A 135 4.99 13.34 26.20
N GLU A 136 5.64 12.17 26.29
CA GLU A 136 6.18 11.43 25.14
C GLU A 136 5.30 10.22 24.74
N ILE A 137 4.15 10.04 25.40
CA ILE A 137 3.26 8.91 25.13
C ILE A 137 2.22 9.33 24.07
N VAL A 138 2.14 8.54 22.99
CA VAL A 138 1.13 8.70 21.96
C VAL A 138 -0.22 8.22 22.49
N LYS A 139 -1.22 9.11 22.47
CA LYS A 139 -2.61 8.81 22.89
C LYS A 139 -3.51 8.51 21.71
N LYS A 140 -3.49 9.38 20.70
CA LYS A 140 -4.30 9.25 19.47
C LYS A 140 -3.46 9.57 18.26
N VAL A 141 -3.76 8.92 17.14
CA VAL A 141 -3.13 9.20 15.84
C VAL A 141 -4.22 9.33 14.80
N ASP A 142 -4.22 10.47 14.11
CA ASP A 142 -5.03 10.67 12.91
C ASP A 142 -4.12 10.73 11.68
N VAL A 143 -4.43 9.88 10.70
CA VAL A 143 -3.62 9.70 9.49
C VAL A 143 -4.22 10.49 8.35
N ASN A 144 -3.45 11.45 7.80
CA ASN A 144 -3.84 12.20 6.63
C ASN A 144 -2.98 11.79 5.43
N CYS A 145 -3.57 11.08 4.48
CA CYS A 145 -2.98 10.73 3.20
C CYS A 145 -3.53 11.63 2.08
N GLY A 146 -3.11 11.40 0.84
CA GLY A 146 -3.59 12.15 -0.31
C GLY A 146 -2.61 13.16 -0.90
N TYR A 147 -1.54 13.54 -0.21
CA TYR A 147 -0.56 14.53 -0.70
C TYR A 147 0.12 14.15 -2.01
N ILE A 148 0.22 12.85 -2.29
CA ILE A 148 0.78 12.31 -3.54
C ILE A 148 -0.29 11.69 -4.44
N HIS A 149 -1.58 11.89 -4.13
CA HIS A 149 -2.67 11.44 -4.99
C HIS A 149 -2.68 12.25 -6.29
N ARG A 150 -2.67 11.58 -7.43
CA ARG A 150 -2.54 12.21 -8.76
C ARG A 150 -3.74 11.96 -9.67
N GLY A 151 -4.84 11.42 -9.16
CA GLY A 151 -6.04 11.12 -9.94
C GLY A 151 -5.80 10.09 -11.04
N ILE A 152 -4.99 9.05 -10.77
CA ILE A 152 -4.60 8.05 -11.77
C ILE A 152 -5.81 7.35 -12.34
N GLU A 153 -6.82 7.02 -11.53
CA GLU A 153 -8.07 6.39 -11.95
C GLU A 153 -8.82 7.27 -12.95
N LYS A 154 -8.87 8.57 -12.69
CA LYS A 154 -9.51 9.53 -13.59
C LYS A 154 -8.74 9.67 -14.90
N MET A 155 -7.40 9.70 -14.86
CA MET A 155 -6.57 9.71 -16.06
C MET A 155 -6.77 8.44 -16.90
N CYS A 156 -6.93 7.27 -16.27
CA CYS A 156 -7.17 6.01 -16.97
C CYS A 156 -8.46 6.01 -17.80
N GLU A 157 -9.46 6.83 -17.45
CA GLU A 157 -10.69 6.95 -18.25
C GLU A 157 -10.46 7.51 -19.67
N THR A 158 -9.38 8.27 -19.87
CA THR A 158 -9.05 8.92 -21.16
C THR A 158 -7.94 8.22 -21.95
N LEU A 159 -7.28 7.24 -21.33
CA LEU A 159 -6.14 6.52 -21.88
C LEU A 159 -6.56 5.16 -22.44
N THR A 160 -5.81 4.66 -23.42
CA THR A 160 -5.93 3.26 -23.87
C THR A 160 -5.23 2.34 -22.85
N TYR A 161 -5.62 1.06 -22.79
CA TYR A 161 -5.02 0.09 -21.88
C TYR A 161 -3.48 0.03 -21.95
N PRO A 162 -2.82 0.01 -23.13
CA PRO A 162 -1.36 0.07 -23.18
C PRO A 162 -0.77 1.35 -22.61
N GLN A 163 -1.46 2.49 -22.72
CA GLN A 163 -1.00 3.76 -22.15
C GLN A 163 -1.11 3.79 -20.61
N THR A 164 -2.12 3.13 -20.03
CA THR A 164 -2.28 3.06 -18.56
C THR A 164 -1.14 2.31 -17.89
N LEU A 165 -0.47 1.40 -18.58
CA LEU A 165 0.69 0.68 -18.05
C LEU A 165 1.81 1.61 -17.55
N ALA A 166 2.02 2.74 -18.20
CA ALA A 166 3.02 3.72 -17.79
C ALA A 166 2.70 4.38 -16.44
N LEU A 167 1.45 4.42 -16.03
CA LEU A 167 1.02 4.97 -14.74
C LEU A 167 1.29 3.99 -13.60
N THR A 168 1.11 2.69 -13.84
CA THR A 168 1.19 1.66 -12.80
C THR A 168 2.59 1.46 -12.24
N ASP A 169 3.64 1.60 -13.06
CA ASP A 169 5.04 1.52 -12.59
C ASP A 169 5.36 2.53 -11.47
N ARG A 170 4.58 3.61 -11.38
CA ARG A 170 4.78 4.75 -10.48
C ARG A 170 3.86 4.76 -9.27
N LEU A 171 3.04 3.73 -9.07
CA LEU A 171 2.19 3.59 -7.89
C LEU A 171 3.05 3.26 -6.67
N ASP A 172 3.54 2.06 -6.60
CA ASP A 172 4.61 1.67 -5.69
C ASP A 172 5.90 1.52 -6.50
N TYR A 173 6.69 2.60 -6.56
CA TYR A 173 7.92 2.61 -7.37
C TYR A 173 9.05 1.71 -6.82
N LEU A 174 8.85 1.10 -5.66
CA LEU A 174 9.74 0.06 -5.13
C LEU A 174 9.38 -1.33 -5.64
N SER A 175 8.18 -1.48 -6.22
CA SER A 175 7.64 -2.72 -6.75
C SER A 175 7.10 -2.55 -8.18
N ALA A 176 7.76 -1.71 -9.00
CA ALA A 176 7.28 -1.31 -10.32
C ALA A 176 6.94 -2.50 -11.23
N HIS A 177 7.77 -3.54 -11.25
CA HIS A 177 7.49 -4.77 -12.02
C HIS A 177 6.18 -5.42 -11.62
N MET A 178 5.91 -5.54 -10.30
CA MET A 178 4.72 -6.21 -9.78
C MET A 178 3.45 -5.42 -10.07
N ASN A 179 3.48 -4.09 -9.88
CA ASN A 179 2.34 -3.22 -10.18
C ASN A 179 1.92 -3.36 -11.65
N ARG A 180 2.89 -3.28 -12.54
CA ARG A 180 2.64 -3.39 -13.97
C ARG A 180 2.24 -4.80 -14.38
N HIS A 181 2.86 -5.84 -13.77
CA HIS A 181 2.50 -7.24 -14.00
C HIS A 181 1.04 -7.49 -13.64
N ALA A 182 0.58 -6.99 -12.49
CA ALA A 182 -0.81 -7.15 -12.05
C ALA A 182 -1.80 -6.56 -13.07
N LEU A 183 -1.55 -5.35 -13.58
CA LEU A 183 -2.42 -4.77 -14.62
C LEU A 183 -2.34 -5.54 -15.94
N CYS A 184 -1.14 -5.97 -16.36
CA CYS A 184 -1.01 -6.82 -17.56
C CYS A 184 -1.84 -8.09 -17.43
N MET A 185 -1.74 -8.81 -16.30
CA MET A 185 -2.53 -10.02 -16.04
C MET A 185 -4.03 -9.77 -16.09
N CYS A 186 -4.49 -8.68 -15.50
CA CYS A 186 -5.90 -8.29 -15.50
C CYS A 186 -6.45 -8.08 -16.93
N ILE A 187 -5.67 -7.39 -17.76
CA ILE A 187 -6.03 -7.14 -19.16
C ILE A 187 -5.96 -8.44 -19.98
N GLU A 188 -4.92 -9.24 -19.78
CA GLU A 188 -4.71 -10.52 -20.48
C GLU A 188 -5.82 -11.52 -20.18
N GLU A 189 -6.26 -11.60 -18.93
CA GLU A 189 -7.41 -12.44 -18.54
C GLU A 189 -8.70 -11.95 -19.20
N ALA A 190 -8.97 -10.64 -19.16
CA ALA A 190 -10.14 -10.06 -19.80
C ALA A 190 -10.18 -10.27 -21.33
N MET A 191 -9.01 -10.37 -21.97
CA MET A 191 -8.87 -10.62 -23.41
C MET A 191 -8.77 -12.11 -23.76
N GLY A 192 -8.62 -13.00 -22.79
CA GLY A 192 -8.37 -14.42 -23.01
C GLY A 192 -7.02 -14.70 -23.68
N LEU A 193 -5.99 -13.89 -23.40
CA LEU A 193 -4.67 -14.03 -24.01
C LEU A 193 -3.83 -15.09 -23.31
N GLU A 194 -3.30 -16.03 -24.06
CA GLU A 194 -2.27 -16.96 -23.56
C GLU A 194 -0.88 -16.34 -23.65
N ILE A 195 -0.18 -16.33 -22.51
CA ILE A 195 1.16 -15.76 -22.41
C ILE A 195 2.20 -16.89 -22.63
N PRO A 196 3.22 -16.65 -23.48
CA PRO A 196 4.30 -17.61 -23.69
C PRO A 196 4.97 -18.01 -22.36
N GLU A 197 5.26 -19.29 -22.19
CA GLU A 197 5.83 -19.82 -20.95
C GLU A 197 7.13 -19.11 -20.57
N ARG A 198 8.00 -18.84 -21.54
CA ARG A 198 9.24 -18.09 -21.30
C ARG A 198 8.96 -16.70 -20.70
N ALA A 199 7.96 -15.98 -21.18
CA ALA A 199 7.59 -14.67 -20.64
C ALA A 199 7.07 -14.77 -19.20
N LYS A 200 6.30 -15.82 -18.85
CA LYS A 200 5.86 -16.08 -17.48
C LYS A 200 7.06 -16.29 -16.53
N TYR A 201 8.06 -17.06 -16.94
CA TYR A 201 9.28 -17.23 -16.15
C TYR A 201 10.06 -15.95 -15.99
N ILE A 202 10.23 -15.16 -17.05
CA ILE A 202 10.94 -13.89 -17.00
C ILE A 202 10.24 -12.93 -16.04
N ARG A 203 8.90 -12.75 -16.17
CA ARG A 203 8.12 -11.89 -15.26
C ARG A 203 8.29 -12.33 -13.80
N THR A 204 8.19 -13.62 -13.50
CA THR A 204 8.35 -14.15 -12.14
C THR A 204 9.76 -13.91 -11.59
N ILE A 205 10.79 -14.06 -12.40
CA ILE A 205 12.19 -13.76 -12.01
C ILE A 205 12.32 -12.26 -11.67
N MET A 206 11.80 -11.38 -12.51
CA MET A 206 11.88 -9.94 -12.30
C MET A 206 11.06 -9.49 -11.09
N ASP A 207 9.91 -10.11 -10.84
CA ASP A 207 9.10 -9.86 -9.64
C ASP A 207 9.86 -10.25 -8.36
N GLU A 208 10.51 -11.42 -8.33
CA GLU A 208 11.27 -11.84 -7.14
C GLU A 208 12.54 -11.02 -6.92
N LEU A 209 13.23 -10.60 -7.98
CA LEU A 209 14.33 -9.64 -7.85
C LEU A 209 13.85 -8.29 -7.30
N THR A 210 12.70 -7.81 -7.78
CA THR A 210 12.05 -6.59 -7.28
C THR A 210 11.68 -6.74 -5.80
N ARG A 211 11.14 -7.88 -5.40
CA ARG A 211 10.81 -8.19 -4.00
C ARG A 211 12.05 -8.14 -3.11
N ILE A 212 13.16 -8.74 -3.53
CA ILE A 212 14.41 -8.70 -2.77
C ILE A 212 14.91 -7.25 -2.68
N ALA A 213 14.89 -6.49 -3.78
CA ALA A 213 15.31 -5.08 -3.79
C ALA A 213 14.45 -4.22 -2.84
N SER A 214 13.14 -4.46 -2.82
CA SER A 214 12.20 -3.79 -1.91
C SER A 214 12.46 -4.15 -0.44
N HIS A 215 12.71 -5.42 -0.14
CA HIS A 215 13.04 -5.86 1.22
C HIS A 215 14.38 -5.30 1.70
N LEU A 216 15.40 -5.21 0.85
CA LEU A 216 16.68 -4.58 1.19
C LEU A 216 16.49 -3.09 1.50
N LEU A 217 15.65 -2.39 0.78
CA LEU A 217 15.33 -0.99 1.05
C LEU A 217 14.54 -0.87 2.36
N PHE A 218 13.52 -1.69 2.58
CA PHE A 218 12.76 -1.71 3.84
C PHE A 218 13.72 -1.90 5.03
N TRP A 219 14.57 -2.92 4.97
CA TRP A 219 15.53 -3.20 6.04
C TRP A 219 16.45 -2.00 6.30
N SER A 220 16.97 -1.39 5.24
CA SER A 220 17.86 -0.23 5.33
C SER A 220 17.21 0.96 6.01
N THR A 221 16.04 1.38 5.54
CA THR A 221 15.33 2.54 6.07
C THR A 221 14.84 2.31 7.49
N PHE A 222 14.40 1.10 7.79
CA PHE A 222 14.02 0.71 9.15
C PHE A 222 15.21 0.76 10.13
N CYS A 223 16.38 0.31 9.72
CA CYS A 223 17.61 0.44 10.53
C CYS A 223 17.95 1.91 10.79
N MET A 224 17.80 2.77 9.77
CA MET A 224 18.05 4.21 9.88
C MET A 224 17.11 4.85 10.90
N ASP A 225 15.82 4.51 10.91
CA ASP A 225 14.83 5.02 11.85
C ASP A 225 15.15 4.64 13.29
N LEU A 226 15.77 3.49 13.48
CA LEU A 226 16.26 3.06 14.80
C LEU A 226 17.67 3.58 15.14
N GLY A 227 18.24 4.47 14.30
CA GLY A 227 19.53 5.13 14.53
C GLY A 227 20.75 4.35 14.02
N ALA A 228 20.57 3.26 13.28
CA ALA A 228 21.66 2.43 12.75
C ALA A 228 22.03 2.83 11.30
N LEU A 229 22.62 4.03 11.12
CA LEU A 229 22.94 4.59 9.81
C LEU A 229 23.92 3.72 9.00
N THR A 230 24.87 3.05 9.63
CA THR A 230 25.80 2.14 8.94
C THR A 230 25.06 0.97 8.29
N ALA A 231 24.09 0.38 8.98
CA ALA A 231 23.26 -0.69 8.46
C ALA A 231 22.44 -0.24 7.22
N PHE A 232 21.95 1.00 7.24
CA PHE A 232 21.28 1.61 6.09
C PHE A 232 22.13 1.52 4.81
N PHE A 233 23.40 1.90 4.87
CA PHE A 233 24.29 1.86 3.70
C PHE A 233 24.57 0.44 3.19
N TYR A 234 24.57 -0.55 4.09
CA TYR A 234 24.83 -1.94 3.68
C TYR A 234 23.70 -2.51 2.82
N GLY A 235 22.45 -2.27 3.17
CA GLY A 235 21.33 -2.72 2.35
C GLY A 235 21.27 -2.02 1.00
N PHE A 236 21.57 -0.72 0.94
CA PHE A 236 21.67 0.00 -0.34
C PHE A 236 22.81 -0.51 -1.21
N ARG A 237 24.00 -0.80 -0.64
CA ARG A 237 25.13 -1.43 -1.36
C ARG A 237 24.69 -2.71 -2.08
N ASP A 238 23.91 -3.54 -1.41
CA ASP A 238 23.57 -4.85 -1.96
C ASP A 238 22.34 -4.76 -2.90
N ARG A 239 21.45 -3.80 -2.66
CA ARG A 239 20.35 -3.45 -3.57
C ARG A 239 20.86 -2.97 -4.95
N GLU A 240 21.92 -2.20 -4.99
CA GLU A 240 22.52 -1.69 -6.25
C GLU A 240 22.83 -2.81 -7.25
N LYS A 241 23.26 -3.98 -6.78
CA LYS A 241 23.51 -5.15 -7.65
C LYS A 241 22.29 -5.61 -8.42
N ILE A 242 21.10 -5.49 -7.80
CA ILE A 242 19.82 -5.82 -8.46
C ILE A 242 19.45 -4.72 -9.44
N LEU A 243 19.63 -3.46 -9.06
CA LEU A 243 19.33 -2.33 -9.95
C LEU A 243 20.20 -2.35 -11.21
N ASP A 244 21.47 -2.75 -11.12
CA ASP A 244 22.35 -2.96 -12.27
C ASP A 244 21.82 -4.08 -13.20
N MET A 245 21.26 -5.15 -12.65
CA MET A 245 20.62 -6.22 -13.44
C MET A 245 19.36 -5.72 -14.16
N PHE A 246 18.59 -4.85 -13.53
CA PHE A 246 17.43 -4.22 -14.17
C PHE A 246 17.88 -3.28 -15.30
N GLU A 247 18.86 -2.43 -15.05
CA GLU A 247 19.39 -1.50 -16.05
C GLU A 247 19.89 -2.23 -17.29
N GLU A 248 20.65 -3.31 -17.13
CA GLU A 248 21.14 -4.12 -18.25
C GLU A 248 20.01 -4.79 -19.05
N THR A 249 18.92 -5.18 -18.38
CA THR A 249 17.85 -5.97 -19.02
C THR A 249 16.79 -5.09 -19.65
N CYS A 250 16.39 -4.00 -18.99
CA CYS A 250 15.27 -3.16 -19.41
C CYS A 250 15.59 -1.66 -19.51
N GLY A 251 16.84 -1.25 -19.23
CA GLY A 251 17.27 0.14 -19.31
C GLY A 251 16.85 1.03 -18.15
N GLY A 252 16.00 0.54 -17.25
CA GLY A 252 15.50 1.29 -16.10
C GLY A 252 15.91 0.66 -14.78
N ARG A 253 16.36 1.48 -13.82
CA ARG A 253 16.78 1.03 -12.49
C ARG A 253 15.60 0.92 -11.51
N LEU A 254 14.63 1.84 -11.58
CA LEU A 254 13.47 1.91 -10.70
C LEU A 254 12.16 1.74 -11.46
N ILE A 255 11.98 2.48 -12.53
CA ILE A 255 10.79 2.45 -13.38
C ILE A 255 11.17 1.68 -14.65
N GLN A 256 11.01 0.37 -14.61
CA GLN A 256 11.57 -0.51 -15.61
C GLN A 256 10.78 -0.54 -16.92
N ASN A 257 9.45 -0.33 -16.86
CA ASN A 257 8.57 -0.33 -18.03
C ASN A 257 8.71 -1.61 -18.89
N TYR A 258 8.90 -2.77 -18.28
CA TYR A 258 9.34 -3.99 -18.94
C TYR A 258 8.19 -4.96 -19.27
N ASN A 259 7.26 -5.17 -18.34
CA ASN A 259 6.09 -6.00 -18.60
C ASN A 259 5.15 -5.29 -19.59
N CYS A 260 4.62 -5.99 -20.57
CA CYS A 260 3.64 -5.50 -21.53
C CYS A 260 2.53 -6.53 -21.73
N ILE A 261 1.38 -6.09 -22.24
CA ILE A 261 0.27 -7.00 -22.55
C ILE A 261 0.74 -8.04 -23.56
N GLY A 262 0.60 -9.32 -23.21
CA GLY A 262 1.04 -10.46 -24.02
C GLY A 262 2.46 -10.96 -23.70
N GLY A 263 3.23 -10.30 -22.82
CA GLY A 263 4.58 -10.76 -22.48
C GLY A 263 5.49 -9.70 -21.87
N VAL A 264 6.70 -9.59 -22.37
CA VAL A 264 7.74 -8.64 -21.96
C VAL A 264 8.28 -7.88 -23.17
N MET A 265 8.82 -6.68 -22.95
CA MET A 265 9.28 -5.78 -24.02
C MET A 265 10.44 -6.35 -24.82
N ALA A 266 11.32 -7.11 -24.21
CA ALA A 266 12.48 -7.75 -24.84
C ALA A 266 12.86 -9.00 -24.05
N ASP A 267 13.68 -9.88 -24.67
CA ASP A 267 14.28 -10.98 -23.94
C ASP A 267 15.30 -10.48 -22.91
N ILE A 268 15.61 -11.31 -21.94
CA ILE A 268 16.58 -10.99 -20.89
C ILE A 268 17.99 -10.79 -21.48
N HIS A 269 18.78 -9.93 -20.82
CA HIS A 269 20.19 -9.78 -21.16
C HIS A 269 20.92 -11.12 -21.03
N PRO A 270 21.83 -11.51 -21.95
CA PRO A 270 22.50 -12.83 -21.93
C PRO A 270 23.21 -13.16 -20.60
N ASN A 271 23.73 -12.16 -19.93
CA ASN A 271 24.44 -12.32 -18.64
C ASN A 271 23.52 -12.37 -17.42
N LEU A 272 22.23 -12.07 -17.55
CA LEU A 272 21.31 -11.92 -16.40
C LEU A 272 21.30 -13.17 -15.52
N ILE A 273 21.16 -14.34 -16.11
CA ILE A 273 21.10 -15.62 -15.36
C ILE A 273 22.40 -15.87 -14.59
N THR A 274 23.53 -15.56 -15.15
CA THR A 274 24.84 -15.69 -14.47
C THR A 274 24.91 -14.72 -13.29
N ARG A 275 24.55 -13.46 -13.50
CA ARG A 275 24.54 -12.44 -12.44
C ARG A 275 23.58 -12.80 -11.31
N ILE A 276 22.40 -13.32 -11.62
CA ILE A 276 21.45 -13.80 -10.60
C ILE A 276 22.07 -14.94 -9.77
N LYS A 277 22.69 -15.92 -10.43
CA LYS A 277 23.36 -17.03 -9.72
C LYS A 277 24.48 -16.52 -8.81
N ASP A 278 25.26 -15.57 -9.25
CA ASP A 278 26.32 -14.95 -8.45
C ASP A 278 25.74 -14.15 -7.29
N PHE A 279 24.66 -13.41 -7.51
CA PHE A 279 23.94 -12.68 -6.45
C PHE A 279 23.34 -13.62 -5.40
N ILE A 280 22.75 -14.74 -5.81
CA ILE A 280 22.21 -15.76 -4.87
C ILE A 280 23.30 -16.36 -3.99
N ARG A 281 24.54 -16.49 -4.49
CA ARG A 281 25.69 -16.95 -3.68
C ARG A 281 26.22 -15.84 -2.77
N TYR A 282 26.17 -14.60 -3.25
CA TYR A 282 26.66 -13.42 -2.53
C TYR A 282 25.77 -13.02 -1.35
N LEU A 283 24.45 -13.04 -1.51
CA LEU A 283 23.51 -12.47 -0.54
C LEU A 283 23.52 -13.16 0.85
N PRO A 284 23.56 -14.50 0.99
CA PRO A 284 23.50 -15.15 2.30
C PRO A 284 24.62 -14.77 3.27
N PRO A 285 25.90 -14.62 2.87
CA PRO A 285 26.93 -14.03 3.73
C PRO A 285 26.61 -12.59 4.17
N MET A 286 26.02 -11.77 3.30
CA MET A 286 25.65 -10.38 3.63
C MET A 286 24.50 -10.36 4.64
N LEU A 287 23.53 -11.26 4.54
CA LEU A 287 22.48 -11.38 5.56
C LEU A 287 23.05 -11.72 6.94
N LYS A 288 24.11 -12.54 7.01
CA LYS A 288 24.83 -12.77 8.29
C LYS A 288 25.50 -11.51 8.82
N GLU A 289 26.08 -10.69 7.91
CA GLU A 289 26.62 -9.39 8.26
C GLU A 289 25.53 -8.46 8.83
N TYR A 290 24.33 -8.42 8.20
CA TYR A 290 23.18 -7.65 8.69
C TYR A 290 22.74 -8.08 10.09
N HIS A 291 22.67 -9.38 10.33
CA HIS A 291 22.37 -9.92 11.66
C HIS A 291 23.42 -9.50 12.70
N GLY A 292 24.69 -9.49 12.34
CA GLY A 292 25.78 -9.05 13.22
C GLY A 292 25.72 -7.55 13.56
N VAL A 293 25.42 -6.73 12.56
CA VAL A 293 25.43 -5.26 12.72
C VAL A 293 24.17 -4.75 13.45
N PHE A 294 23.00 -5.34 13.18
CA PHE A 294 21.74 -4.80 13.66
C PHE A 294 20.90 -5.79 14.47
N THR A 295 20.51 -6.94 13.91
CA THR A 295 19.58 -7.87 14.57
C THR A 295 20.15 -8.43 15.88
N GLY A 296 21.47 -8.63 15.96
CA GLY A 296 22.20 -9.06 17.16
C GLY A 296 22.38 -7.97 18.21
N ASN A 297 22.13 -6.70 17.86
CA ASN A 297 22.29 -5.58 18.78
C ASN A 297 21.18 -5.58 19.84
N ILE A 298 21.57 -5.56 21.12
CA ILE A 298 20.61 -5.64 22.23
C ILE A 298 19.67 -4.43 22.27
N ILE A 299 20.14 -3.23 21.91
CA ILE A 299 19.34 -2.01 21.89
C ILE A 299 18.26 -2.13 20.81
N ALA A 300 18.64 -2.56 19.59
CA ALA A 300 17.68 -2.77 18.50
C ALA A 300 16.62 -3.81 18.90
N ARG A 301 17.03 -4.94 19.48
CA ARG A 301 16.10 -5.96 19.95
C ARG A 301 15.14 -5.46 21.01
N GLN A 302 15.62 -4.71 22.01
CA GLN A 302 14.76 -4.15 23.07
C GLN A 302 13.77 -3.11 22.53
N ARG A 303 14.11 -2.39 21.46
CA ARG A 303 13.22 -1.43 20.82
C ARG A 303 12.18 -2.07 19.88
N MET A 304 12.33 -3.34 19.54
CA MET A 304 11.43 -4.04 18.62
C MET A 304 10.61 -5.13 19.29
N LYS A 305 11.22 -5.85 20.26
CA LYS A 305 10.58 -6.99 20.90
C LYS A 305 9.45 -6.53 21.82
N ASP A 306 8.31 -7.19 21.70
CA ASP A 306 7.08 -6.89 22.46
C ASP A 306 6.53 -5.47 22.20
N ILE A 307 6.97 -4.79 21.13
CA ILE A 307 6.53 -3.45 20.73
C ILE A 307 5.66 -3.52 19.48
N GLY A 308 4.56 -2.78 19.49
CA GLY A 308 3.63 -2.67 18.35
C GLY A 308 3.02 -4.01 17.95
N ILE A 309 2.57 -4.78 18.93
CA ILE A 309 1.95 -6.09 18.71
C ILE A 309 0.66 -5.91 17.88
N LEU A 310 0.57 -6.63 16.78
CA LEU A 310 -0.62 -6.77 15.98
C LEU A 310 -1.15 -8.19 16.16
N SER A 311 -2.33 -8.34 16.73
CA SER A 311 -2.95 -9.65 16.91
C SER A 311 -3.33 -10.29 15.56
N LEU A 312 -3.50 -11.60 15.54
CA LEU A 312 -4.00 -12.29 14.34
C LEU A 312 -5.43 -11.82 13.98
N GLU A 313 -6.26 -11.58 14.98
CA GLU A 313 -7.62 -11.10 14.82
C GLU A 313 -7.62 -9.70 14.17
N ASP A 314 -6.83 -8.78 14.70
CA ASP A 314 -6.69 -7.44 14.12
C ASP A 314 -6.08 -7.51 12.71
N ALA A 315 -5.05 -8.33 12.49
CA ALA A 315 -4.45 -8.50 11.16
C ALA A 315 -5.48 -8.94 10.11
N ILE A 316 -6.39 -9.84 10.46
CA ILE A 316 -7.49 -10.29 9.59
C ILE A 316 -8.54 -9.19 9.44
N SER A 317 -8.96 -8.55 10.51
CA SER A 317 -9.99 -7.50 10.51
C SER A 317 -9.56 -6.28 9.68
N TYR A 318 -8.28 -5.87 9.77
CA TYR A 318 -7.71 -4.78 8.97
C TYR A 318 -7.22 -5.22 7.59
N GLY A 319 -7.32 -6.51 7.23
CA GLY A 319 -6.84 -7.02 5.95
C GLY A 319 -5.32 -6.89 5.75
N VAL A 320 -4.53 -6.97 6.83
CA VAL A 320 -3.07 -6.83 6.79
C VAL A 320 -2.43 -8.07 6.21
N THR A 321 -2.05 -8.04 4.95
CA THR A 321 -1.44 -9.14 4.21
C THR A 321 0.10 -9.10 4.23
N GLY A 322 0.73 -10.02 3.52
CA GLY A 322 2.16 -10.07 3.31
C GLY A 322 2.97 -10.37 4.58
N PRO A 323 4.21 -9.88 4.69
CA PRO A 323 5.08 -10.13 5.85
C PRO A 323 4.45 -9.73 7.19
N SER A 324 3.73 -8.60 7.23
CA SER A 324 3.09 -8.11 8.46
C SER A 324 2.00 -9.04 8.97
N GLY A 325 1.13 -9.54 8.09
CA GLY A 325 0.09 -10.52 8.46
C GLY A 325 0.71 -11.87 8.86
N ARG A 326 1.73 -12.34 8.13
CA ARG A 326 2.43 -13.59 8.47
C ARG A 326 3.21 -13.51 9.78
N ALA A 327 3.69 -12.34 10.17
CA ALA A 327 4.31 -12.12 11.49
C ALA A 327 3.32 -12.31 12.65
N SER A 328 2.04 -12.06 12.41
CA SER A 328 0.94 -12.28 13.36
C SER A 328 0.34 -13.69 13.30
N GLY A 329 0.88 -14.59 12.48
CA GLY A 329 0.40 -15.97 12.35
C GLY A 329 -0.60 -16.21 11.23
N TRP A 330 -0.92 -15.19 10.43
CA TRP A 330 -1.82 -15.37 9.29
C TRP A 330 -1.11 -16.07 8.14
N LYS A 331 -1.44 -17.33 7.94
CA LYS A 331 -0.94 -18.14 6.82
C LYS A 331 -1.66 -17.73 5.53
N CYS A 332 -1.16 -16.67 4.92
CA CYS A 332 -1.72 -16.08 3.72
C CYS A 332 -0.60 -15.59 2.79
N ASP A 333 -0.14 -16.48 1.91
CA ASP A 333 0.74 -16.10 0.81
C ASP A 333 -0.04 -16.26 -0.50
N ILE A 334 -0.30 -15.14 -1.19
CA ILE A 334 -1.10 -15.11 -2.42
C ILE A 334 -0.49 -15.98 -3.51
N ARG A 335 0.83 -16.14 -3.53
CA ARG A 335 1.53 -16.98 -4.50
C ARG A 335 1.22 -18.48 -4.32
N LYS A 336 0.74 -18.89 -3.13
CA LYS A 336 0.30 -20.25 -2.82
C LYS A 336 -1.20 -20.44 -2.88
N ILE A 337 -1.95 -19.42 -2.44
CA ILE A 337 -3.42 -19.49 -2.36
C ILE A 337 -4.04 -19.31 -3.75
N HIS A 338 -3.54 -18.35 -4.51
CA HIS A 338 -3.94 -18.04 -5.89
C HIS A 338 -2.69 -17.90 -6.77
N PRO A 339 -2.04 -19.02 -7.14
CA PRO A 339 -0.81 -18.99 -7.92
C PRO A 339 -0.97 -18.26 -9.25
N TYR A 340 -0.04 -17.40 -9.55
CA TYR A 340 0.06 -16.70 -10.84
C TYR A 340 1.47 -16.85 -11.43
N GLY A 341 1.67 -16.44 -12.69
CA GLY A 341 2.96 -16.60 -13.37
C GLY A 341 3.38 -18.07 -13.43
N VAL A 342 4.43 -18.45 -12.68
CA VAL A 342 4.91 -19.83 -12.57
C VAL A 342 5.07 -20.29 -11.11
N TYR A 343 4.37 -19.62 -10.17
CA TYR A 343 4.48 -19.98 -8.75
C TYR A 343 3.90 -21.36 -8.41
N ASP A 344 3.01 -21.89 -9.23
CA ASP A 344 2.52 -23.28 -9.16
C ASP A 344 3.60 -24.33 -9.45
N LYS A 345 4.67 -23.93 -10.15
CA LYS A 345 5.79 -24.79 -10.55
C LYS A 345 7.03 -24.65 -9.66
N VAL A 346 6.99 -23.74 -8.69
CA VAL A 346 8.14 -23.40 -7.84
C VAL A 346 7.86 -23.81 -6.40
N ASP A 347 8.77 -24.57 -5.81
CA ASP A 347 8.71 -24.90 -4.38
C ASP A 347 9.40 -23.79 -3.56
N PHE A 348 8.66 -23.19 -2.62
CA PHE A 348 9.17 -22.22 -1.66
C PHE A 348 8.42 -22.33 -0.33
N LYS A 349 9.08 -21.88 0.75
CA LYS A 349 8.50 -21.91 2.10
C LYS A 349 7.77 -20.62 2.40
N GLU A 350 6.55 -20.75 2.90
CA GLU A 350 5.86 -19.65 3.57
C GLU A 350 6.40 -19.53 4.99
N ILE A 351 6.96 -18.35 5.31
CA ILE A 351 7.52 -18.07 6.63
C ILE A 351 6.47 -17.31 7.45
N THR A 352 6.12 -17.85 8.60
CA THR A 352 5.18 -17.26 9.54
C THR A 352 5.77 -17.20 10.94
N TYR A 353 5.37 -16.18 11.70
CA TYR A 353 5.63 -16.04 13.14
C TYR A 353 4.28 -15.89 13.85
N ASN A 354 4.24 -15.89 15.17
CA ASN A 354 2.97 -15.89 15.91
C ASN A 354 2.84 -14.75 16.92
N HIS A 355 3.88 -13.95 17.12
CA HIS A 355 3.85 -12.92 18.14
C HIS A 355 3.37 -11.56 17.62
N GLY A 356 3.54 -11.28 16.33
CA GLY A 356 3.04 -10.08 15.68
C GLY A 356 3.66 -8.78 16.16
N ASP A 357 4.80 -8.81 16.86
CA ASP A 357 5.52 -7.62 17.27
C ASP A 357 6.40 -7.06 16.14
N THR A 358 7.01 -5.93 16.38
CA THR A 358 7.91 -5.29 15.41
C THR A 358 9.10 -6.18 15.06
N PHE A 359 9.62 -6.97 16.04
CA PHE A 359 10.73 -7.87 15.79
C PHE A 359 10.37 -9.04 14.86
N ASN A 360 9.15 -9.55 14.94
CA ASN A 360 8.67 -10.60 14.04
C ASN A 360 8.37 -10.09 12.63
N ARG A 361 7.99 -8.81 12.49
CA ARG A 361 7.80 -8.17 11.18
C ARG A 361 9.12 -7.82 10.49
N TYR A 362 10.14 -7.49 11.27
CA TYR A 362 11.50 -7.26 10.82
C TYR A 362 12.17 -8.56 10.39
#